data_767141379bed61ece798da49d629c462
#
_entry.id   767141379bed61ece798da49d629c462
#
_cell.length_a   1.000
_cell.length_b   1.000
_cell.length_c   1.000
_cell.angle_alpha   90.00
_cell.angle_beta   90.00
_cell.angle_gamma   90.00
#
_symmetry.space_group_name_H-M   'P 1'
#
loop_
_entity.id
_entity.type
_entity.pdbx_description
1 polymer ?
#
loop_
_entity_poly.entity_id
_entity_poly.type
_entity_poly.pdbx_seq_one_letter_code
_entity_poly.pdbx_strand_id
1 'polypeptide(L)'
;MLVPTKDRPASLAVTLAGLAAQDARGFRVVISDQSSVPVTGDPLVASAVRILEHRGHPVSLLRHVPARGLAEQRQFLLEQAERRWCLYLDDDVWLEPCAVSVLVSALGELGCGFVGYGLHGLSHRHDRRPHELSPYEEWARQVWPERVRRDSPAWRRHTLHNAANPLHLAEKVGISAAWRAYKVAWIGGCVLYDRALLEGCGGFEFWRSVPAAHAGEDVVAQLRVMERHGGAGLLPSRAYHLELPTTVMDRAAECYDYVMEPS
;
A
#
# COMPACT_ATOMS: atom_id res chain seq x y z
N MET A 1 -3.56 -0.59 -10.97
CA MET A 1 -2.82 0.20 -9.99
C MET A 1 -3.69 1.36 -9.60
N LEU A 2 -3.84 1.65 -8.31
CA LEU A 2 -4.72 2.67 -7.73
C LEU A 2 -3.85 3.63 -6.94
N VAL A 3 -3.74 4.87 -7.41
CA VAL A 3 -2.81 5.87 -6.86
C VAL A 3 -3.61 7.10 -6.40
N PRO A 4 -3.79 7.31 -5.09
CA PRO A 4 -4.29 8.56 -4.58
C PRO A 4 -3.18 9.62 -4.63
N THR A 5 -3.50 10.86 -5.01
CA THR A 5 -2.53 11.97 -4.97
C THR A 5 -3.20 13.27 -4.55
N LYS A 6 -2.42 14.12 -3.89
CA LYS A 6 -2.83 15.47 -3.50
C LYS A 6 -1.63 16.38 -3.35
N ASP A 7 -1.55 17.42 -4.20
CA ASP A 7 -0.54 18.48 -4.17
C ASP A 7 0.92 18.00 -4.23
N ARG A 8 1.18 16.83 -4.90
CA ARG A 8 2.50 16.20 -4.99
C ARG A 8 2.87 15.77 -6.42
N PRO A 9 2.86 16.65 -7.43
CA PRO A 9 3.11 16.24 -8.83
C PRO A 9 4.51 15.64 -9.04
N ALA A 10 5.53 16.15 -8.34
CA ALA A 10 6.91 15.67 -8.51
C ALA A 10 7.09 14.21 -8.02
N SER A 11 6.58 13.86 -6.83
CA SER A 11 6.65 12.47 -6.33
C SER A 11 5.78 11.55 -7.16
N LEU A 12 4.57 11.98 -7.53
CA LEU A 12 3.72 11.22 -8.44
C LEU A 12 4.46 10.87 -9.74
N ALA A 13 5.18 11.82 -10.34
CA ALA A 13 5.96 11.56 -11.56
C ALA A 13 7.02 10.48 -11.34
N VAL A 14 7.71 10.46 -10.18
CA VAL A 14 8.70 9.42 -9.83
C VAL A 14 8.01 8.07 -9.63
N THR A 15 6.88 8.03 -8.93
CA THR A 15 6.08 6.80 -8.75
C THR A 15 5.63 6.24 -10.10
N LEU A 16 5.10 7.10 -11.00
CA LEU A 16 4.69 6.68 -12.34
C LEU A 16 5.86 6.21 -13.20
N ALA A 17 7.05 6.81 -13.06
CA ALA A 17 8.27 6.34 -13.73
C ALA A 17 8.67 4.93 -13.24
N GLY A 18 8.55 4.67 -11.93
CA GLY A 18 8.73 3.33 -11.36
C GLY A 18 7.73 2.32 -11.90
N LEU A 19 6.46 2.70 -12.05
CA LEU A 19 5.43 1.86 -12.69
C LEU A 19 5.72 1.63 -14.18
N ALA A 20 6.19 2.63 -14.91
CA ALA A 20 6.57 2.47 -16.30
C ALA A 20 7.75 1.51 -16.50
N ALA A 21 8.61 1.35 -15.50
CA ALA A 21 9.77 0.45 -15.54
C ALA A 21 9.43 -1.02 -15.20
N GLN A 22 8.18 -1.33 -14.79
CA GLN A 22 7.80 -2.69 -14.41
C GLN A 22 7.91 -3.68 -15.57
N ASP A 23 8.31 -4.91 -15.25
CA ASP A 23 8.33 -6.07 -16.16
C ASP A 23 6.93 -6.66 -16.38
N ALA A 24 6.04 -6.49 -15.39
CA ALA A 24 4.64 -6.89 -15.48
C ALA A 24 3.94 -6.21 -16.67
N ARG A 25 3.03 -6.94 -17.33
CA ARG A 25 2.29 -6.47 -18.49
C ARG A 25 0.78 -6.46 -18.22
N GLY A 26 0.05 -5.66 -19.02
CA GLY A 26 -1.40 -5.66 -19.00
C GLY A 26 -2.07 -5.05 -17.77
N PHE A 27 -1.36 -4.22 -17.01
CA PHE A 27 -1.97 -3.44 -15.94
C PHE A 27 -2.44 -2.07 -16.44
N ARG A 28 -3.41 -1.51 -15.73
CA ARG A 28 -3.91 -0.14 -15.88
C ARG A 28 -3.56 0.68 -14.65
N VAL A 29 -3.30 1.96 -14.83
CA VAL A 29 -3.10 2.91 -13.73
C VAL A 29 -4.32 3.82 -13.62
N VAL A 30 -4.89 3.92 -12.44
CA VAL A 30 -5.96 4.86 -12.12
C VAL A 30 -5.44 5.80 -11.03
N ILE A 31 -5.44 7.09 -11.32
CA ILE A 31 -4.95 8.12 -10.42
C ILE A 31 -6.16 8.95 -9.99
N SER A 32 -6.37 9.10 -8.69
CA SER A 32 -7.36 10.02 -8.11
C SER A 32 -6.64 11.28 -7.65
N ASP A 33 -6.92 12.40 -8.32
CA ASP A 33 -6.29 13.70 -8.05
C ASP A 33 -7.19 14.60 -7.21
N GLN A 34 -6.76 14.89 -5.98
CA GLN A 34 -7.39 15.84 -5.06
C GLN A 34 -6.56 17.12 -4.86
N SER A 35 -5.62 17.41 -5.74
CA SER A 35 -4.73 18.57 -5.64
C SER A 35 -5.49 19.89 -5.79
N SER A 36 -4.97 20.97 -5.23
CA SER A 36 -5.50 22.32 -5.42
C SER A 36 -5.36 22.75 -6.89
N VAL A 37 -4.22 22.47 -7.50
CA VAL A 37 -3.96 22.61 -8.94
C VAL A 37 -3.90 21.23 -9.56
N PRO A 38 -4.69 20.93 -10.61
CA PRO A 38 -4.68 19.60 -11.24
C PRO A 38 -3.29 19.17 -11.68
N VAL A 39 -2.89 17.95 -11.28
CA VAL A 39 -1.56 17.40 -11.63
C VAL A 39 -1.39 17.11 -13.13
N THR A 40 -2.49 17.11 -13.90
CA THR A 40 -2.47 17.01 -15.37
C THR A 40 -1.69 18.11 -16.05
N GLY A 41 -1.60 19.31 -15.41
CA GLY A 41 -0.85 20.46 -15.90
C GLY A 41 0.66 20.36 -15.66
N ASP A 42 1.12 19.42 -14.83
CA ASP A 42 2.54 19.24 -14.55
C ASP A 42 3.23 18.49 -15.70
N PRO A 43 4.31 19.06 -16.30
CA PRO A 43 4.97 18.46 -17.45
C PRO A 43 5.66 17.12 -17.16
N LEU A 44 6.11 16.87 -15.91
CA LEU A 44 6.75 15.60 -15.52
C LEU A 44 5.68 14.50 -15.41
N VAL A 45 4.54 14.80 -14.78
CA VAL A 45 3.41 13.89 -14.69
C VAL A 45 2.90 13.54 -16.08
N ALA A 46 2.66 14.56 -16.94
CA ALA A 46 2.22 14.36 -18.31
C ALA A 46 3.21 13.52 -19.14
N SER A 47 4.52 13.67 -18.91
CA SER A 47 5.55 12.87 -19.58
C SER A 47 5.55 11.42 -19.07
N ALA A 48 5.44 11.20 -17.76
CA ALA A 48 5.37 9.86 -17.18
C ALA A 48 4.11 9.09 -17.66
N VAL A 49 2.97 9.78 -17.77
CA VAL A 49 1.73 9.21 -18.34
C VAL A 49 1.95 8.75 -19.79
N ARG A 50 2.52 9.62 -20.65
CA ARG A 50 2.81 9.24 -22.04
C ARG A 50 3.75 8.05 -22.15
N ILE A 51 4.75 7.93 -21.26
CA ILE A 51 5.65 6.78 -21.21
C ILE A 51 4.90 5.50 -20.86
N LEU A 52 4.03 5.53 -19.83
CA LEU A 52 3.18 4.40 -19.44
C LEU A 52 2.30 3.95 -20.61
N GLU A 53 1.60 4.87 -21.26
CA GLU A 53 0.74 4.58 -22.40
C GLU A 53 1.52 4.02 -23.60
N HIS A 54 2.69 4.59 -23.91
CA HIS A 54 3.58 4.08 -24.95
C HIS A 54 4.05 2.64 -24.65
N ARG A 55 4.22 2.28 -23.35
CA ARG A 55 4.56 0.93 -22.94
C ARG A 55 3.36 -0.02 -22.86
N GLY A 56 2.17 0.45 -23.25
CA GLY A 56 0.94 -0.35 -23.29
C GLY A 56 0.18 -0.42 -21.96
N HIS A 57 0.41 0.52 -21.05
CA HIS A 57 -0.29 0.64 -19.78
C HIS A 57 -1.28 1.81 -19.79
N PRO A 58 -2.59 1.56 -19.99
CA PRO A 58 -3.58 2.64 -20.00
C PRO A 58 -3.57 3.40 -18.66
N VAL A 59 -3.66 4.73 -18.74
CA VAL A 59 -3.70 5.62 -17.57
C VAL A 59 -5.04 6.37 -17.56
N SER A 60 -5.71 6.38 -16.40
CA SER A 60 -6.85 7.25 -16.13
C SER A 60 -6.51 8.18 -15.00
N LEU A 61 -6.40 9.47 -15.28
CA LEU A 61 -6.18 10.51 -14.29
C LEU A 61 -7.52 11.22 -14.05
N LEU A 62 -8.10 10.99 -12.88
CA LEU A 62 -9.45 11.41 -12.53
C LEU A 62 -9.39 12.52 -11.48
N ARG A 63 -9.96 13.67 -11.81
CA ARG A 63 -10.18 14.75 -10.84
C ARG A 63 -11.24 14.34 -9.85
N HIS A 64 -10.92 14.34 -8.54
CA HIS A 64 -11.82 13.88 -7.49
C HIS A 64 -11.93 14.91 -6.35
N VAL A 65 -12.80 15.87 -6.49
CA VAL A 65 -13.05 16.94 -5.55
C VAL A 65 -14.54 17.13 -5.28
N PRO A 66 -14.95 17.62 -4.10
CA PRO A 66 -14.10 18.01 -2.98
C PRO A 66 -13.47 16.83 -2.25
N ALA A 67 -12.30 17.03 -1.64
CA ALA A 67 -11.65 16.02 -0.81
C ALA A 67 -12.48 15.75 0.47
N ARG A 68 -12.76 14.47 0.74
CA ARG A 68 -13.53 14.01 1.90
C ARG A 68 -12.73 13.07 2.82
N GLY A 69 -11.42 13.06 2.68
CA GLY A 69 -10.50 12.21 3.40
C GLY A 69 -9.94 11.06 2.55
N LEU A 70 -8.86 10.45 3.06
CA LEU A 70 -8.12 9.44 2.29
C LEU A 70 -8.91 8.12 2.16
N ALA A 71 -9.71 7.75 3.17
CA ALA A 71 -10.57 6.56 3.08
C ALA A 71 -11.59 6.69 1.94
N GLU A 72 -12.20 7.86 1.78
CA GLU A 72 -13.14 8.12 0.67
C GLU A 72 -12.41 8.10 -0.67
N GLN A 73 -11.23 8.68 -0.78
CA GLN A 73 -10.43 8.66 -2.00
C GLN A 73 -10.01 7.23 -2.39
N ARG A 74 -9.66 6.39 -1.42
CA ARG A 74 -9.37 4.97 -1.66
C ARG A 74 -10.62 4.18 -2.07
N GLN A 75 -11.79 4.49 -1.49
CA GLN A 75 -13.06 3.89 -1.91
C GLN A 75 -13.40 4.26 -3.35
N PHE A 76 -13.29 5.54 -3.71
CA PHE A 76 -13.48 6.00 -5.08
C PHE A 76 -12.57 5.26 -6.06
N LEU A 77 -11.29 5.07 -5.72
CA LEU A 77 -10.35 4.30 -6.53
C LEU A 77 -10.75 2.81 -6.66
N LEU A 78 -11.27 2.20 -5.59
CA LEU A 78 -11.77 0.82 -5.64
C LEU A 78 -12.91 0.67 -6.64
N GLU A 79 -13.82 1.62 -6.66
CA GLU A 79 -14.96 1.66 -7.59
C GLU A 79 -14.54 1.79 -9.07
N GLN A 80 -13.34 2.32 -9.34
CA GLN A 80 -12.75 2.36 -10.68
C GLN A 80 -11.99 1.10 -11.05
N ALA A 81 -11.80 0.16 -10.12
CA ALA A 81 -11.05 -1.06 -10.36
C ALA A 81 -11.89 -2.10 -11.11
N GLU A 82 -11.40 -2.58 -12.25
CA GLU A 82 -12.10 -3.54 -13.12
C GLU A 82 -11.48 -4.94 -13.07
N ARG A 83 -10.24 -5.07 -12.61
CA ARG A 83 -9.48 -6.31 -12.64
C ARG A 83 -9.60 -7.06 -11.31
N ARG A 84 -9.25 -8.35 -11.33
CA ARG A 84 -9.24 -9.21 -10.14
C ARG A 84 -8.37 -8.65 -9.03
N TRP A 85 -7.20 -8.17 -9.35
CA TRP A 85 -6.24 -7.66 -8.37
C TRP A 85 -6.09 -6.15 -8.47
N CYS A 86 -6.05 -5.48 -7.32
CA CYS A 86 -5.84 -4.05 -7.23
C CYS A 86 -4.65 -3.74 -6.30
N LEU A 87 -3.63 -3.08 -6.86
CA LEU A 87 -2.50 -2.55 -6.10
C LEU A 87 -2.81 -1.11 -5.69
N TYR A 88 -2.95 -0.87 -4.39
CA TYR A 88 -2.85 0.48 -3.84
C TYR A 88 -1.39 0.84 -3.68
N LEU A 89 -1.02 1.99 -4.25
CA LEU A 89 0.33 2.52 -4.22
C LEU A 89 0.28 4.00 -3.89
N ASP A 90 1.01 4.42 -2.85
CA ASP A 90 1.09 5.84 -2.51
C ASP A 90 1.92 6.62 -3.55
N ASP A 91 1.63 7.91 -3.71
CA ASP A 91 2.22 8.76 -4.75
C ASP A 91 3.68 9.16 -4.49
N ASP A 92 4.28 8.65 -3.42
CA ASP A 92 5.68 8.83 -3.03
C ASP A 92 6.42 7.49 -2.83
N VAL A 93 6.01 6.46 -3.57
CA VAL A 93 6.66 5.14 -3.54
C VAL A 93 7.27 4.80 -4.89
N TRP A 94 8.56 4.49 -4.90
CA TRP A 94 9.24 3.93 -6.06
C TRP A 94 9.37 2.41 -5.93
N LEU A 95 9.10 1.69 -7.03
CA LEU A 95 9.13 0.23 -7.09
C LEU A 95 10.29 -0.27 -7.96
N GLU A 96 10.97 -1.34 -7.52
CA GLU A 96 11.89 -2.09 -8.37
C GLU A 96 11.16 -2.70 -9.59
N PRO A 97 11.84 -2.87 -10.74
CA PRO A 97 11.21 -3.32 -11.99
C PRO A 97 10.43 -4.63 -11.93
N CYS A 98 10.75 -5.54 -10.99
CA CYS A 98 10.06 -6.83 -10.81
C CYS A 98 9.04 -6.82 -9.66
N ALA A 99 8.81 -5.68 -9.01
CA ALA A 99 8.00 -5.62 -7.78
C ALA A 99 6.56 -6.09 -8.02
N VAL A 100 5.95 -5.65 -9.11
CA VAL A 100 4.55 -5.98 -9.42
C VAL A 100 4.39 -7.44 -9.82
N SER A 101 5.27 -8.00 -10.64
CA SER A 101 5.22 -9.42 -11.03
C SER A 101 5.37 -10.35 -9.83
N VAL A 102 6.26 -10.00 -8.89
CA VAL A 102 6.44 -10.75 -7.63
C VAL A 102 5.20 -10.68 -6.74
N LEU A 103 4.59 -9.49 -6.55
CA LEU A 103 3.35 -9.36 -5.78
C LEU A 103 2.22 -10.21 -6.37
N VAL A 104 2.07 -10.18 -7.69
CA VAL A 104 1.03 -10.93 -8.41
C VAL A 104 1.24 -12.44 -8.27
N SER A 105 2.48 -12.92 -8.45
CA SER A 105 2.82 -14.33 -8.25
C SER A 105 2.55 -14.78 -6.82
N ALA A 106 3.04 -14.01 -5.84
CA ALA A 106 2.88 -14.33 -4.43
C ALA A 106 1.42 -14.37 -3.99
N LEU A 107 0.59 -13.37 -4.39
CA LEU A 107 -0.84 -13.37 -4.06
C LEU A 107 -1.57 -14.57 -4.67
N GLY A 108 -1.22 -14.92 -5.93
CA GLY A 108 -1.76 -16.08 -6.61
C GLY A 108 -1.40 -17.41 -5.93
N GLU A 109 -0.15 -17.56 -5.48
CA GLU A 109 0.36 -18.75 -4.80
C GLU A 109 -0.17 -18.88 -3.37
N LEU A 110 -0.24 -17.78 -2.61
CA LEU A 110 -0.69 -17.79 -1.22
C LEU A 110 -2.21 -17.87 -1.07
N GLY A 111 -2.96 -17.39 -2.08
CA GLY A 111 -4.42 -17.44 -2.08
C GLY A 111 -5.08 -16.66 -0.93
N CYS A 112 -4.41 -15.64 -0.39
CA CYS A 112 -4.90 -14.81 0.71
C CYS A 112 -5.55 -13.51 0.22
N GLY A 113 -6.03 -12.68 1.16
CA GLY A 113 -6.72 -11.46 0.82
C GLY A 113 -5.84 -10.34 0.30
N PHE A 114 -4.58 -10.26 0.76
CA PHE A 114 -3.60 -9.28 0.29
C PHE A 114 -2.15 -9.72 0.53
N VAL A 115 -1.26 -9.13 -0.25
CA VAL A 115 0.20 -9.12 -0.02
C VAL A 115 0.75 -7.71 -0.23
N GLY A 116 1.87 -7.38 0.41
CA GLY A 116 2.48 -6.07 0.21
C GLY A 116 3.94 -5.99 0.65
N TYR A 117 4.52 -4.83 0.42
CA TYR A 117 5.89 -4.52 0.82
C TYR A 117 5.92 -3.47 1.93
N GLY A 118 6.67 -3.73 3.00
CA GLY A 118 7.09 -2.66 3.91
C GLY A 118 8.04 -1.72 3.17
N LEU A 119 7.83 -0.41 3.27
CA LEU A 119 8.60 0.57 2.50
C LEU A 119 9.97 0.82 3.12
N HIS A 120 11.03 0.81 2.29
CA HIS A 120 12.36 1.21 2.71
C HIS A 120 12.45 2.74 2.89
N GLY A 121 12.84 3.18 4.10
CA GLY A 121 13.24 4.57 4.37
C GLY A 121 14.76 4.66 4.39
N LEU A 122 15.39 4.94 3.25
CA LEU A 122 16.84 4.82 3.08
C LEU A 122 17.66 5.87 3.84
N SER A 123 17.07 7.01 4.22
CA SER A 123 17.73 7.99 5.10
C SER A 123 17.99 7.42 6.49
N HIS A 124 17.18 6.43 6.91
CA HIS A 124 17.28 5.75 8.20
C HIS A 124 18.09 4.44 8.15
N ARG A 125 18.75 4.10 7.03
CA ARG A 125 19.44 2.80 6.82
C ARG A 125 20.50 2.45 7.89
N HIS A 126 21.01 3.42 8.63
CA HIS A 126 21.99 3.22 9.69
C HIS A 126 21.32 3.13 11.09
N ASP A 127 20.03 3.39 11.21
CA ASP A 127 19.27 3.29 12.46
C ASP A 127 18.81 1.85 12.67
N ARG A 128 19.59 1.10 13.44
CA ARG A 128 19.33 -0.33 13.72
C ARG A 128 18.54 -0.50 15.01
N ARG A 129 17.36 -1.07 14.91
CA ARG A 129 16.43 -1.31 16.02
C ARG A 129 16.09 -2.80 16.16
N PRO A 130 17.04 -3.65 16.60
CA PRO A 130 16.86 -5.10 16.62
C PRO A 130 15.66 -5.56 17.48
N HIS A 131 15.27 -4.79 18.50
CA HIS A 131 14.09 -5.07 19.33
C HIS A 131 12.77 -4.93 18.56
N GLU A 132 12.69 -4.03 17.57
CA GLU A 132 11.52 -3.87 16.70
C GLU A 132 11.38 -5.02 15.69
N LEU A 133 12.44 -5.78 15.44
CA LEU A 133 12.43 -6.96 14.57
C LEU A 133 12.05 -8.25 15.30
N SER A 134 11.84 -8.19 16.62
CA SER A 134 11.53 -9.36 17.45
C SER A 134 10.18 -10.03 17.11
N PRO A 135 9.12 -9.31 16.67
CA PRO A 135 7.83 -9.93 16.35
C PRO A 135 7.78 -10.56 14.96
N TYR A 136 8.92 -10.67 14.25
CA TYR A 136 8.95 -11.35 12.95
C TYR A 136 8.58 -12.82 13.07
N GLU A 137 7.65 -13.22 12.22
CA GLU A 137 7.18 -14.62 12.10
C GLU A 137 6.87 -14.92 10.63
N GLU A 138 7.50 -15.94 10.08
CA GLU A 138 7.31 -16.36 8.69
C GLU A 138 6.06 -17.23 8.54
N TRP A 139 5.33 -17.08 7.43
CA TRP A 139 4.34 -18.04 7.01
C TRP A 139 5.02 -19.28 6.42
N ALA A 140 4.71 -20.47 6.93
CA ALA A 140 5.40 -21.69 6.52
C ALA A 140 5.11 -22.08 5.05
N ARG A 141 3.85 -22.11 4.63
CA ARG A 141 3.41 -22.43 3.26
C ARG A 141 2.10 -21.77 2.88
N GLN A 142 1.24 -21.54 3.84
CA GLN A 142 -0.11 -21.04 3.63
C GLN A 142 -0.37 -19.88 4.57
N VAL A 143 -1.06 -18.87 4.07
CA VAL A 143 -1.53 -17.74 4.85
C VAL A 143 -2.93 -18.04 5.35
N TRP A 144 -3.12 -17.93 6.66
CA TRP A 144 -4.40 -18.19 7.31
C TRP A 144 -5.05 -16.89 7.76
N PRO A 145 -6.39 -16.86 7.86
CA PRO A 145 -7.08 -15.78 8.55
C PRO A 145 -6.53 -15.56 9.96
N GLU A 146 -6.28 -14.30 10.31
CA GLU A 146 -5.75 -13.93 11.62
C GLU A 146 -6.45 -12.68 12.13
N ARG A 147 -6.92 -12.71 13.38
CA ARG A 147 -7.50 -11.57 14.04
C ARG A 147 -6.42 -10.78 14.76
N VAL A 148 -6.08 -9.61 14.24
CA VAL A 148 -5.12 -8.68 14.84
C VAL A 148 -5.89 -7.51 15.46
N ARG A 149 -5.58 -7.18 16.70
CA ARG A 149 -6.19 -6.07 17.47
C ARG A 149 -5.11 -5.37 18.28
N ARG A 150 -5.36 -4.10 18.69
CA ARG A 150 -4.40 -3.27 19.45
C ARG A 150 -3.94 -3.94 20.76
N ASP A 151 -4.81 -4.69 21.42
CA ASP A 151 -4.54 -5.43 22.65
C ASP A 151 -3.87 -6.79 22.41
N SER A 152 -3.76 -7.24 21.15
CA SER A 152 -3.15 -8.53 20.83
C SER A 152 -1.63 -8.43 20.69
N PRO A 153 -0.86 -9.48 21.03
CA PRO A 153 0.59 -9.53 20.78
C PRO A 153 0.96 -9.33 19.30
N ALA A 154 0.09 -9.74 18.37
CA ALA A 154 0.27 -9.61 16.93
C ALA A 154 0.34 -8.15 16.47
N TRP A 155 -0.26 -7.21 17.24
CA TRP A 155 -0.17 -5.77 16.95
C TRP A 155 1.27 -5.27 16.87
N ARG A 156 2.16 -5.81 17.70
CA ARG A 156 3.57 -5.42 17.72
C ARG A 156 4.29 -5.60 16.39
N ARG A 157 3.74 -6.39 15.46
CA ARG A 157 4.29 -6.58 14.11
C ARG A 157 4.31 -5.30 13.27
N HIS A 158 3.57 -4.24 13.67
CA HIS A 158 3.65 -2.94 12.99
C HIS A 158 5.06 -2.36 13.02
N THR A 159 5.86 -2.66 14.05
CA THR A 159 7.23 -2.17 14.16
C THR A 159 8.14 -2.69 13.04
N LEU A 160 7.81 -3.83 12.41
CA LEU A 160 8.58 -4.41 11.30
C LEU A 160 8.69 -3.47 10.09
N HIS A 161 7.76 -2.53 9.95
CA HIS A 161 7.70 -1.58 8.83
C HIS A 161 8.16 -0.16 9.19
N ASN A 162 8.75 0.03 10.37
CA ASN A 162 9.33 1.32 10.73
C ASN A 162 10.57 1.61 9.89
N ALA A 163 10.61 2.78 9.26
CA ALA A 163 11.75 3.38 8.56
C ALA A 163 12.70 2.35 7.87
N ALA A 164 13.88 2.08 8.44
CA ALA A 164 14.87 1.16 7.88
C ALA A 164 14.61 -0.32 8.19
N ASN A 165 13.61 -0.67 8.99
CA ASN A 165 13.40 -2.04 9.45
C ASN A 165 13.18 -3.06 8.32
N PRO A 166 12.49 -2.77 7.19
CA PRO A 166 12.39 -3.72 6.09
C PRO A 166 13.76 -4.15 5.53
N LEU A 167 14.74 -3.23 5.46
CA LEU A 167 16.11 -3.53 5.04
C LEU A 167 16.80 -4.46 6.05
N HIS A 168 16.78 -4.09 7.34
CA HIS A 168 17.44 -4.85 8.41
C HIS A 168 16.76 -6.20 8.63
N LEU A 169 15.46 -6.30 8.40
CA LEU A 169 14.74 -7.56 8.45
C LEU A 169 15.19 -8.51 7.33
N ALA A 170 15.34 -8.00 6.11
CA ALA A 170 15.85 -8.79 4.98
C ALA A 170 17.28 -9.29 5.24
N GLU A 171 18.16 -8.45 5.80
CA GLU A 171 19.52 -8.83 6.22
C GLU A 171 19.49 -9.94 7.29
N LYS A 172 18.65 -9.76 8.33
CA LYS A 172 18.52 -10.72 9.46
C LYS A 172 18.03 -12.08 8.99
N VAL A 173 17.07 -12.12 8.06
CA VAL A 173 16.42 -13.36 7.59
C VAL A 173 17.29 -14.08 6.56
N GLY A 174 18.14 -13.39 5.82
CA GLY A 174 19.04 -13.97 4.82
C GLY A 174 18.26 -14.62 3.68
N ILE A 175 17.70 -13.79 2.78
CA ILE A 175 16.77 -14.26 1.75
C ILE A 175 17.54 -14.80 0.55
N SER A 176 17.33 -16.10 0.23
CA SER A 176 17.85 -16.80 -0.95
C SER A 176 16.78 -17.10 -2.01
N ALA A 177 15.50 -16.95 -1.67
CA ALA A 177 14.36 -17.17 -2.57
C ALA A 177 13.92 -15.87 -3.27
N ALA A 178 13.08 -15.98 -4.29
CA ALA A 178 12.49 -14.83 -4.97
C ALA A 178 11.68 -13.94 -4.01
N TRP A 179 11.00 -14.58 -3.04
CA TRP A 179 10.27 -13.92 -1.96
C TRP A 179 10.03 -14.89 -0.79
N ARG A 180 9.75 -14.33 0.39
CA ARG A 180 9.23 -15.02 1.58
C ARG A 180 8.06 -14.24 2.13
N ALA A 181 7.01 -14.94 2.55
CA ALA A 181 5.85 -14.36 3.18
C ALA A 181 6.00 -14.34 4.70
N TYR A 182 5.63 -13.24 5.34
CA TYR A 182 5.67 -13.10 6.80
C TYR A 182 4.41 -12.45 7.34
N LYS A 183 4.13 -12.70 8.63
CA LYS A 183 2.98 -12.14 9.33
C LYS A 183 3.15 -10.66 9.59
N VAL A 184 2.10 -9.90 9.36
CA VAL A 184 2.07 -8.45 9.54
C VAL A 184 0.96 -8.03 10.49
N ALA A 185 1.02 -6.81 11.01
CA ALA A 185 -0.15 -6.14 11.57
C ALA A 185 -0.90 -5.40 10.45
N TRP A 186 -0.18 -4.62 9.65
CA TRP A 186 -0.61 -4.00 8.39
C TRP A 186 0.61 -3.58 7.58
N ILE A 187 0.39 -3.10 6.36
CA ILE A 187 1.42 -2.58 5.45
C ILE A 187 0.95 -1.24 4.92
N GLY A 188 1.80 -0.21 5.00
CA GLY A 188 1.52 1.11 4.41
C GLY A 188 2.07 1.24 3.00
N GLY A 189 1.37 1.99 2.15
CA GLY A 189 1.86 2.54 0.90
C GLY A 189 2.03 1.61 -0.31
N CYS A 190 2.09 0.27 -0.14
CA CYS A 190 2.23 -0.67 -1.25
C CYS A 190 1.57 -2.02 -0.95
N VAL A 191 0.29 -2.18 -1.30
CA VAL A 191 -0.50 -3.38 -0.98
C VAL A 191 -1.32 -3.84 -2.18
N LEU A 192 -1.12 -5.09 -2.59
CA LEU A 192 -1.90 -5.77 -3.61
C LEU A 192 -3.00 -6.61 -2.95
N TYR A 193 -4.25 -6.33 -3.31
CA TYR A 193 -5.42 -7.06 -2.82
C TYR A 193 -6.04 -7.93 -3.90
N ASP A 194 -6.67 -9.03 -3.51
CA ASP A 194 -7.78 -9.60 -4.28
C ASP A 194 -8.99 -8.67 -4.11
N ARG A 195 -9.41 -8.03 -5.21
CA ARG A 195 -10.46 -7.00 -5.21
C ARG A 195 -11.77 -7.50 -4.62
N ALA A 196 -12.21 -8.69 -5.04
CA ALA A 196 -13.48 -9.25 -4.57
C ALA A 196 -13.48 -9.51 -3.07
N LEU A 197 -12.33 -9.94 -2.51
CA LEU A 197 -12.19 -10.16 -1.07
C LEU A 197 -12.15 -8.83 -0.30
N LEU A 198 -11.50 -7.80 -0.83
CA LEU A 198 -11.51 -6.46 -0.24
C LEU A 198 -12.93 -5.87 -0.24
N GLU A 199 -13.64 -5.93 -1.38
CA GLU A 199 -15.02 -5.49 -1.51
C GLU A 199 -15.96 -6.28 -0.57
N GLY A 200 -15.81 -7.60 -0.50
CA GLY A 200 -16.58 -8.48 0.40
C GLY A 200 -16.33 -8.19 1.89
N CYS A 201 -15.23 -7.54 2.24
CA CYS A 201 -14.94 -7.04 3.59
C CYS A 201 -15.40 -5.59 3.82
N GLY A 202 -16.08 -4.99 2.82
CA GLY A 202 -16.61 -3.62 2.89
C GLY A 202 -15.65 -2.54 2.39
N GLY A 203 -14.50 -2.91 1.79
CA GLY A 203 -13.56 -1.95 1.21
C GLY A 203 -13.20 -0.83 2.18
N PHE A 204 -13.34 0.40 1.71
CA PHE A 204 -13.14 1.63 2.50
C PHE A 204 -14.48 2.37 2.78
N GLU A 205 -15.64 1.71 2.63
CA GLU A 205 -16.98 2.30 2.84
C GLU A 205 -17.17 2.91 4.22
N PHE A 206 -16.38 2.52 5.21
CA PHE A 206 -16.36 3.11 6.55
C PHE A 206 -15.97 4.60 6.55
N TRP A 207 -15.50 5.15 5.43
CA TRP A 207 -15.25 6.59 5.30
C TRP A 207 -16.45 7.45 5.71
N ARG A 208 -17.67 6.92 5.59
CA ARG A 208 -18.91 7.60 5.99
C ARG A 208 -19.06 7.76 7.51
N SER A 209 -18.32 6.98 8.27
CA SER A 209 -18.36 6.93 9.74
C SER A 209 -17.16 7.56 10.42
N VAL A 210 -16.21 8.09 9.64
CA VAL A 210 -14.99 8.72 10.17
C VAL A 210 -14.93 10.19 9.77
N PRO A 211 -14.28 11.06 10.56
CA PRO A 211 -14.04 12.45 10.17
C PRO A 211 -13.24 12.53 8.86
N ALA A 212 -13.39 13.60 8.09
CA ALA A 212 -12.62 13.79 6.85
C ALA A 212 -11.10 13.88 7.10
N ALA A 213 -10.68 14.49 8.21
CA ALA A 213 -9.30 14.46 8.68
C ALA A 213 -9.11 13.22 9.57
N HIS A 214 -8.47 12.18 9.01
CA HIS A 214 -8.21 10.92 9.70
C HIS A 214 -6.93 10.28 9.20
N ALA A 215 -6.45 9.28 9.96
CA ALA A 215 -5.35 8.39 9.59
C ALA A 215 -5.77 6.92 9.79
N GLY A 216 -5.00 5.98 9.22
CA GLY A 216 -5.14 4.55 9.46
C GLY A 216 -6.30 3.87 8.72
N GLU A 217 -6.72 4.43 7.59
CA GLU A 217 -7.76 3.83 6.75
C GLU A 217 -7.29 2.53 6.09
N ASP A 218 -6.02 2.45 5.71
CA ASP A 218 -5.37 1.25 5.19
C ASP A 218 -5.24 0.16 6.25
N VAL A 219 -4.98 0.55 7.50
CA VAL A 219 -4.96 -0.36 8.67
C VAL A 219 -6.31 -1.06 8.82
N VAL A 220 -7.40 -0.29 8.88
CA VAL A 220 -8.75 -0.84 9.09
C VAL A 220 -9.15 -1.78 7.95
N ALA A 221 -8.94 -1.38 6.70
CA ALA A 221 -9.26 -2.22 5.54
C ALA A 221 -8.48 -3.55 5.60
N GLN A 222 -7.18 -3.49 5.89
CA GLN A 222 -6.34 -4.69 6.00
C GLN A 222 -6.74 -5.59 7.16
N LEU A 223 -7.04 -5.06 8.33
CA LEU A 223 -7.48 -5.86 9.48
C LEU A 223 -8.77 -6.63 9.19
N ARG A 224 -9.74 -6.01 8.48
CA ARG A 224 -10.98 -6.67 8.06
C ARG A 224 -10.73 -7.79 7.06
N VAL A 225 -9.87 -7.55 6.08
CA VAL A 225 -9.48 -8.56 5.09
C VAL A 225 -8.68 -9.69 5.75
N MET A 226 -7.72 -9.36 6.61
CA MET A 226 -6.86 -10.32 7.30
C MET A 226 -7.66 -11.26 8.19
N GLU A 227 -8.67 -10.76 8.90
CA GLU A 227 -9.52 -11.57 9.79
C GLU A 227 -10.31 -12.64 9.04
N ARG A 228 -10.63 -12.42 7.76
CA ARG A 228 -11.43 -13.35 6.94
C ARG A 228 -10.61 -14.16 5.94
N HIS A 229 -9.56 -13.58 5.41
CA HIS A 229 -8.86 -14.12 4.25
C HIS A 229 -7.33 -14.18 4.42
N GLY A 230 -6.80 -13.70 5.55
CA GLY A 230 -5.37 -13.60 5.77
C GLY A 230 -4.71 -12.50 4.96
N GLY A 231 -3.46 -12.22 5.29
CA GLY A 231 -2.62 -11.25 4.61
C GLY A 231 -1.14 -11.47 4.94
N ALA A 232 -0.24 -11.00 4.09
CA ALA A 232 1.19 -11.20 4.30
C ALA A 232 2.03 -10.02 3.81
N GLY A 233 3.14 -9.77 4.50
CA GLY A 233 4.24 -8.99 3.98
C GLY A 233 5.17 -9.87 3.16
N LEU A 234 5.86 -9.30 2.18
CA LEU A 234 6.86 -10.00 1.38
C LEU A 234 8.27 -9.44 1.63
N LEU A 235 9.23 -10.35 1.73
CA LEU A 235 10.67 -10.05 1.77
C LEU A 235 11.39 -10.71 0.58
N PRO A 236 12.44 -10.06 0.03
CA PRO A 236 12.86 -8.70 0.33
C PRO A 236 11.82 -7.69 -0.14
N SER A 237 11.72 -6.56 0.56
CA SER A 237 10.93 -5.45 0.02
C SER A 237 11.54 -4.94 -1.28
N ARG A 238 10.68 -4.54 -2.21
CA ARG A 238 11.02 -3.96 -3.51
C ARG A 238 10.40 -2.58 -3.68
N ALA A 239 10.05 -1.95 -2.56
CA ALA A 239 9.37 -0.67 -2.52
C ALA A 239 10.13 0.32 -1.62
N TYR A 240 10.33 1.53 -2.13
CA TYR A 240 11.12 2.59 -1.49
C TYR A 240 10.25 3.82 -1.30
N HIS A 241 10.19 4.33 -0.08
CA HIS A 241 9.53 5.57 0.25
C HIS A 241 10.41 6.76 -0.14
N LEU A 242 9.85 7.76 -0.81
CA LEU A 242 10.59 8.97 -1.18
C LEU A 242 10.81 9.93 0.01
N GLU A 243 10.28 9.59 1.18
CA GLU A 243 10.46 10.26 2.46
C GLU A 243 10.04 11.76 2.44
N LEU A 244 9.00 12.05 1.68
CA LEU A 244 8.41 13.37 1.64
C LEU A 244 7.56 13.65 2.89
N PRO A 245 7.34 14.94 3.25
CA PRO A 245 6.41 15.28 4.31
C PRO A 245 5.02 14.70 4.06
N THR A 246 4.37 14.20 5.11
CA THR A 246 3.00 13.64 5.00
C THR A 246 1.99 14.72 4.58
N THR A 247 1.00 14.33 3.77
CA THR A 247 -0.17 15.17 3.46
C THR A 247 -1.26 15.07 4.53
N VAL A 248 -1.20 14.06 5.40
CA VAL A 248 -2.12 13.90 6.55
C VAL A 248 -1.54 14.65 7.74
N MET A 249 -1.83 15.94 7.84
CA MET A 249 -1.30 16.82 8.90
C MET A 249 -1.97 16.60 10.25
N ASP A 250 -3.26 16.28 10.24
CA ASP A 250 -4.03 15.97 11.46
C ASP A 250 -4.26 14.47 11.55
N ARG A 251 -3.73 13.85 12.58
CA ARG A 251 -3.84 12.42 12.91
C ARG A 251 -4.55 12.18 14.23
N ALA A 252 -5.28 13.18 14.74
CA ALA A 252 -6.01 13.06 16.00
C ALA A 252 -7.16 12.04 15.89
N ALA A 253 -7.74 11.87 14.71
CA ALA A 253 -8.77 10.88 14.44
C ALA A 253 -8.16 9.63 13.77
N GLU A 254 -8.12 8.53 14.49
CA GLU A 254 -7.69 7.22 13.97
C GLU A 254 -8.91 6.42 13.51
N CYS A 255 -8.93 5.97 12.25
CA CYS A 255 -10.03 5.15 11.71
C CYS A 255 -10.33 3.92 12.57
N TYR A 256 -9.31 3.36 13.22
CA TYR A 256 -9.45 2.20 14.10
C TYR A 256 -10.47 2.45 15.21
N ASP A 257 -10.43 3.61 15.85
CA ASP A 257 -11.28 3.93 17.01
C ASP A 257 -12.77 4.03 16.61
N TYR A 258 -13.04 4.53 15.41
CA TYR A 258 -14.41 4.67 14.90
C TYR A 258 -15.00 3.38 14.33
N VAL A 259 -14.16 2.46 13.89
CA VAL A 259 -14.60 1.33 13.06
C VAL A 259 -14.41 -0.02 13.72
N MET A 260 -13.32 -0.19 14.47
CA MET A 260 -12.97 -1.46 15.12
C MET A 260 -13.40 -1.51 16.58
N GLU A 261 -13.48 -0.37 17.23
CA GLU A 261 -13.91 -0.18 18.63
C GLU A 261 -14.95 0.95 18.69
N PRO A 262 -16.10 0.83 18.01
CA PRO A 262 -17.13 1.86 18.12
C PRO A 262 -17.61 1.94 19.56
N SER A 263 -17.56 3.17 20.14
CA SER A 263 -18.03 3.49 21.50
C SER A 263 -19.54 3.31 21.66
#